data_07bc55a30f3206193b92675bd926c873
#
_entry.id   07bc55a30f3206193b92675bd926c873
#
_cell.length_a   1.000
_cell.length_b   1.000
_cell.length_c   1.000
_cell.angle_alpha   90.00
_cell.angle_beta   90.00
_cell.angle_gamma   90.00
#
_symmetry.space_group_name_H-M   'P 1'
#
loop_
_entity.id
_entity.type
_entity.pdbx_description
1 polymer ?
#
loop_
_entity_poly.entity_id
_entity_poly.type
_entity_poly.pdbx_seq_one_letter_code
_entity_poly.pdbx_strand_id
1 'polypeptide(L)'
;MKIPSSNSAVLFHKLSTPDMRFYAFAAFLVIVFLTGGGSRDDIQSLIILRPLAILFCAYAITVKAADQWKGRMFPLYIAWSLAALMAIQLIPLPPSIWSAMAGREIFAEIADMAQIEQPWRPVTLSPSKTLNSLFSLSVPIAAMMLYLNLEEGRRRQAIVVFISLALVSLVWAAFQLSGSLRSPLYLYQITNNGSPVGLFANRNHQAVMLVIAIVMLGWYAASDEPEAKFTKAKLYGGIAMIFVILPLIFVTGSRAGLLLMAPALVAAIILIYFRRYLARKRPAMEKGEMAKSWLSSQKVFIFSMIVATVALATMAVYFSRSLALDRLVGSSEV
;
A
#
# COMPACT_ATOMS: atom_id res chain seq x y z
N MET A 1 19.03 40.53 31.00
CA MET A 1 19.59 39.18 30.80
C MET A 1 18.81 38.50 29.68
N LYS A 2 19.29 38.58 28.41
CA LYS A 2 18.63 37.88 27.28
C LYS A 2 18.97 36.41 27.39
N ILE A 3 17.97 35.57 27.64
CA ILE A 3 18.10 34.11 27.54
C ILE A 3 18.52 33.82 26.08
N PRO A 4 19.59 33.07 25.82
CA PRO A 4 20.00 32.75 24.47
C PRO A 4 18.86 31.94 23.84
N SER A 5 18.34 32.41 22.71
CA SER A 5 17.37 31.66 21.90
C SER A 5 17.99 30.31 21.57
N SER A 6 17.50 29.25 22.19
CA SER A 6 18.13 27.95 22.20
C SER A 6 18.28 27.45 20.77
N ASN A 7 19.45 26.90 20.43
CA ASN A 7 19.72 26.19 19.18
C ASN A 7 18.60 25.16 18.82
N SER A 8 17.88 24.69 19.84
CA SER A 8 16.71 23.81 19.70
C SER A 8 15.53 24.46 18.97
N ALA A 9 15.20 25.73 19.23
CA ALA A 9 14.09 26.43 18.55
C ALA A 9 14.40 26.65 17.06
N VAL A 10 15.65 26.97 16.73
CA VAL A 10 16.10 27.13 15.34
C VAL A 10 16.08 25.77 14.61
N LEU A 11 16.51 24.71 15.28
CA LEU A 11 16.48 23.35 14.72
C LEU A 11 15.05 22.89 14.48
N PHE A 12 14.14 23.09 15.43
CA PHE A 12 12.72 22.77 15.29
C PHE A 12 12.08 23.52 14.10
N HIS A 13 12.39 24.80 13.95
CA HIS A 13 11.90 25.58 12.82
C HIS A 13 12.37 25.00 11.48
N LYS A 14 13.64 24.63 11.36
CA LYS A 14 14.20 24.00 10.15
C LYS A 14 13.54 22.64 9.86
N LEU A 15 13.37 21.80 10.88
CA LEU A 15 12.77 20.46 10.75
C LEU A 15 11.26 20.51 10.40
N SER A 16 10.57 21.61 10.70
CA SER A 16 9.13 21.76 10.45
C SER A 16 8.80 22.45 9.12
N THR A 17 9.79 22.77 8.28
CA THR A 17 9.52 23.36 6.97
C THR A 17 8.78 22.39 6.05
N PRO A 18 7.94 22.88 5.10
CA PRO A 18 7.26 22.04 4.12
C PRO A 18 8.21 21.14 3.34
N ASP A 19 9.40 21.64 3.01
CA ASP A 19 10.43 20.90 2.27
C ASP A 19 10.99 19.74 3.10
N MET A 20 11.31 19.97 4.36
CA MET A 20 11.83 18.92 5.26
C MET A 20 10.81 17.82 5.52
N ARG A 21 9.52 18.18 5.66
CA ARG A 21 8.44 17.20 5.78
C ARG A 21 8.33 16.32 4.53
N PHE A 22 8.48 16.93 3.35
CA PHE A 22 8.47 16.20 2.09
C PHE A 22 9.70 15.29 1.95
N TYR A 23 10.90 15.78 2.25
CA TYR A 23 12.13 14.98 2.19
C TYR A 23 12.09 13.82 3.20
N ALA A 24 11.56 14.04 4.41
CA ALA A 24 11.37 12.98 5.38
C ALA A 24 10.42 11.89 4.87
N PHE A 25 9.28 12.26 4.26
CA PHE A 25 8.36 11.32 3.63
C PHE A 25 9.03 10.55 2.48
N ALA A 26 9.71 11.26 1.57
CA ALA A 26 10.37 10.66 0.42
C ALA A 26 11.49 9.69 0.85
N ALA A 27 12.33 10.10 1.81
CA ALA A 27 13.38 9.24 2.36
C ALA A 27 12.80 8.00 3.02
N PHE A 28 11.75 8.15 3.84
CA PHE A 28 11.09 7.01 4.46
C PHE A 28 10.51 6.05 3.41
N LEU A 29 9.87 6.56 2.36
CA LEU A 29 9.32 5.75 1.29
C LEU A 29 10.42 4.97 0.53
N VAL A 30 11.57 5.60 0.25
CA VAL A 30 12.75 4.93 -0.32
C VAL A 30 13.23 3.81 0.59
N ILE A 31 13.36 4.08 1.89
CA ILE A 31 13.78 3.07 2.88
C ILE A 31 12.81 1.89 2.87
N VAL A 32 11.48 2.15 2.86
CA VAL A 32 10.46 1.10 2.81
C VAL A 32 10.59 0.26 1.54
N PHE A 33 10.81 0.86 0.37
CA PHE A 33 10.99 0.12 -0.87
C PHE A 33 12.26 -0.74 -0.87
N LEU A 34 13.35 -0.28 -0.25
CA LEU A 34 14.62 -0.99 -0.21
C LEU A 34 14.67 -2.10 0.87
N THR A 35 13.91 -1.95 1.95
CA THR A 35 14.02 -2.83 3.13
C THR A 35 12.72 -3.54 3.50
N GLY A 36 11.57 -3.03 3.05
CA GLY A 36 10.25 -3.54 3.43
C GLY A 36 9.66 -4.58 2.49
N GLY A 37 10.38 -4.99 1.45
CA GLY A 37 9.88 -5.93 0.43
C GLY A 37 9.81 -7.40 0.88
N GLY A 38 10.28 -7.70 2.06
CA GLY A 38 10.22 -9.05 2.63
C GLY A 38 8.80 -9.50 2.99
N SER A 39 8.53 -10.79 2.83
CA SER A 39 7.22 -11.39 3.11
C SER A 39 7.17 -12.22 4.39
N ARG A 40 8.30 -12.36 5.08
CA ARG A 40 8.44 -13.18 6.30
C ARG A 40 8.74 -12.30 7.52
N ASP A 41 8.53 -12.88 8.69
CA ASP A 41 8.73 -12.22 9.98
C ASP A 41 10.18 -12.28 10.48
N ASP A 42 11.00 -13.15 9.90
CA ASP A 42 12.43 -13.39 10.25
C ASP A 42 13.42 -12.61 9.37
N ILE A 43 12.97 -11.62 8.60
CA ILE A 43 13.82 -10.86 7.68
C ILE A 43 14.66 -9.84 8.44
N GLN A 44 15.97 -9.88 8.24
CA GLN A 44 16.94 -9.01 8.92
C GLN A 44 16.68 -7.51 8.69
N SER A 45 16.18 -7.11 7.52
CA SER A 45 15.89 -5.71 7.23
C SER A 45 14.81 -5.11 8.14
N LEU A 46 13.93 -5.92 8.75
CA LEU A 46 12.93 -5.46 9.70
C LEU A 46 13.53 -4.93 11.01
N ILE A 47 14.73 -5.39 11.38
CA ILE A 47 15.48 -4.91 12.56
C ILE A 47 15.80 -3.42 12.39
N ILE A 48 16.01 -2.95 11.18
CA ILE A 48 16.30 -1.56 10.86
C ILE A 48 15.00 -0.80 10.55
N LEU A 49 14.13 -1.37 9.74
CA LEU A 49 12.94 -0.68 9.24
C LEU A 49 11.96 -0.29 10.36
N ARG A 50 11.71 -1.18 11.32
CA ARG A 50 10.73 -0.92 12.40
C ARG A 50 11.16 0.18 13.37
N PRO A 51 12.39 0.18 13.91
CA PRO A 51 12.87 1.31 14.72
C PRO A 51 12.86 2.62 13.96
N LEU A 52 13.28 2.62 12.67
CA LEU A 52 13.20 3.80 11.84
C LEU A 52 11.76 4.27 11.66
N ALA A 53 10.80 3.37 11.44
CA ALA A 53 9.38 3.74 11.34
C ALA A 53 8.88 4.42 12.63
N ILE A 54 9.29 3.93 13.80
CA ILE A 54 8.94 4.56 15.09
C ILE A 54 9.56 5.97 15.20
N LEU A 55 10.83 6.14 14.79
CA LEU A 55 11.48 7.46 14.76
C LEU A 55 10.78 8.42 13.80
N PHE A 56 10.35 7.93 12.63
CA PHE A 56 9.57 8.74 11.68
C PHE A 56 8.17 9.06 12.20
N CYS A 57 7.52 8.16 12.97
CA CYS A 57 6.28 8.49 13.68
C CYS A 57 6.52 9.62 14.70
N ALA A 58 7.57 9.53 15.52
CA ALA A 58 7.93 10.56 16.47
C ALA A 58 8.19 11.90 15.76
N TYR A 59 8.98 11.90 14.69
CA TYR A 59 9.17 13.09 13.85
C TYR A 59 7.85 13.65 13.32
N ALA A 60 6.97 12.81 12.77
CA ALA A 60 5.70 13.25 12.23
C ALA A 60 4.77 13.89 13.28
N ILE A 61 4.86 13.44 14.55
CA ILE A 61 4.14 14.04 15.67
C ILE A 61 4.73 15.42 16.00
N THR A 62 6.05 15.52 16.09
CA THR A 62 6.73 16.78 16.47
C THR A 62 6.51 17.90 15.46
N VAL A 63 6.45 17.57 14.15
CA VAL A 63 6.23 18.54 13.07
C VAL A 63 4.77 18.64 12.63
N LYS A 64 3.83 18.18 13.47
CA LYS A 64 2.40 18.05 13.13
C LYS A 64 1.81 19.37 12.61
N ALA A 65 1.35 19.34 11.36
CA ALA A 65 0.59 20.40 10.72
C ALA A 65 -0.91 20.13 10.93
N ALA A 66 -1.49 20.61 12.04
CA ALA A 66 -2.84 20.29 12.46
C ALA A 66 -3.90 20.51 11.36
N ASP A 67 -3.78 21.62 10.61
CA ASP A 67 -4.69 21.94 9.52
C ASP A 67 -4.65 20.93 8.38
N GLN A 68 -3.47 20.33 8.12
CA GLN A 68 -3.29 19.32 7.08
C GLN A 68 -3.92 17.96 7.45
N TRP A 69 -4.06 17.68 8.76
CA TRP A 69 -4.66 16.44 9.26
C TRP A 69 -6.19 16.50 9.28
N LYS A 70 -6.79 17.69 9.38
CA LYS A 70 -8.23 17.87 9.51
C LYS A 70 -8.97 17.21 8.33
N GLY A 71 -9.96 16.35 8.66
CA GLY A 71 -10.78 15.64 7.68
C GLY A 71 -10.08 14.48 6.93
N ARG A 72 -8.83 14.12 7.30
CA ARG A 72 -8.02 13.10 6.59
C ARG A 72 -7.57 11.95 7.48
N MET A 73 -8.04 11.90 8.73
CA MET A 73 -7.60 10.95 9.76
C MET A 73 -8.15 9.53 9.58
N PHE A 74 -9.14 9.32 8.74
CA PHE A 74 -9.88 8.04 8.63
C PHE A 74 -8.96 6.82 8.39
N PRO A 75 -7.98 6.83 7.44
CA PRO A 75 -7.08 5.70 7.26
C PRO A 75 -6.20 5.43 8.49
N LEU A 76 -5.80 6.49 9.20
CA LEU A 76 -5.00 6.37 10.42
C LEU A 76 -5.82 5.76 11.56
N TYR A 77 -7.12 6.10 11.68
CA TYR A 77 -8.00 5.47 12.66
C TYR A 77 -8.14 3.97 12.40
N ILE A 78 -8.25 3.54 11.15
CA ILE A 78 -8.26 2.10 10.81
C ILE A 78 -6.96 1.44 11.27
N ALA A 79 -5.80 2.03 10.97
CA ALA A 79 -4.52 1.48 11.37
C ALA A 79 -4.37 1.36 12.90
N TRP A 80 -4.80 2.40 13.64
CA TRP A 80 -4.82 2.37 15.11
C TRP A 80 -5.82 1.38 15.69
N SER A 81 -6.99 1.20 15.05
CA SER A 81 -7.97 0.18 15.46
C SER A 81 -7.41 -1.24 15.29
N LEU A 82 -6.70 -1.49 14.19
CA LEU A 82 -5.99 -2.76 13.98
C LEU A 82 -4.89 -2.98 15.03
N ALA A 83 -4.11 -1.93 15.34
CA ALA A 83 -3.09 -2.02 16.39
C ALA A 83 -3.70 -2.30 17.76
N ALA A 84 -4.80 -1.63 18.12
CA ALA A 84 -5.54 -1.85 19.36
C ALA A 84 -6.09 -3.28 19.43
N LEU A 85 -6.67 -3.79 18.33
CA LEU A 85 -7.17 -5.17 18.26
C LEU A 85 -6.05 -6.19 18.51
N MET A 86 -4.89 -6.00 17.87
CA MET A 86 -3.73 -6.88 18.09
C MET A 86 -3.20 -6.77 19.54
N ALA A 87 -3.15 -5.57 20.09
CA ALA A 87 -2.73 -5.35 21.49
C ALA A 87 -3.69 -6.03 22.47
N ILE A 88 -5.01 -5.93 22.26
CA ILE A 88 -6.02 -6.62 23.08
C ILE A 88 -5.84 -8.14 23.01
N GLN A 89 -5.55 -8.68 21.81
CA GLN A 89 -5.32 -10.12 21.65
C GLN A 89 -4.07 -10.63 22.37
N LEU A 90 -3.14 -9.75 22.75
CA LEU A 90 -1.93 -10.08 23.51
C LEU A 90 -2.12 -10.03 25.02
N ILE A 91 -3.26 -9.53 25.52
CA ILE A 91 -3.54 -9.48 26.96
C ILE A 91 -3.71 -10.90 27.49
N PRO A 92 -2.92 -11.31 28.52
CA PRO A 92 -3.08 -12.61 29.14
C PRO A 92 -4.42 -12.70 29.88
N LEU A 93 -5.16 -13.76 29.64
CA LEU A 93 -6.40 -14.10 30.35
C LEU A 93 -6.15 -15.15 31.42
N PRO A 94 -6.89 -15.12 32.54
CA PRO A 94 -6.83 -16.17 33.53
C PRO A 94 -7.29 -17.53 32.95
N PRO A 95 -6.77 -18.65 33.49
CA PRO A 95 -7.08 -20.00 32.98
C PRO A 95 -8.56 -20.29 32.83
N SER A 96 -9.38 -19.87 33.79
CA SER A 96 -10.83 -20.09 33.80
C SER A 96 -11.54 -19.42 32.59
N ILE A 97 -11.09 -18.25 32.18
CA ILE A 97 -11.64 -17.53 31.01
C ILE A 97 -11.08 -18.12 29.74
N TRP A 98 -9.76 -18.35 29.69
CA TRP A 98 -9.08 -18.79 28.49
C TRP A 98 -9.54 -20.21 28.06
N SER A 99 -9.65 -21.15 29.01
CA SER A 99 -10.08 -22.53 28.72
C SER A 99 -11.56 -22.65 28.34
N ALA A 100 -12.39 -21.68 28.74
CA ALA A 100 -13.81 -21.62 28.36
C ALA A 100 -14.06 -21.11 26.93
N MET A 101 -13.02 -20.60 26.26
CA MET A 101 -13.13 -20.09 24.88
C MET A 101 -13.19 -21.28 23.89
N ALA A 102 -14.07 -21.17 22.89
CA ALA A 102 -14.20 -22.18 21.85
C ALA A 102 -12.87 -22.48 21.13
N GLY A 103 -12.57 -23.76 20.90
CA GLY A 103 -11.36 -24.22 20.24
C GLY A 103 -10.11 -24.23 21.16
N ARG A 104 -10.31 -24.18 22.50
CA ARG A 104 -9.26 -24.28 23.52
C ARG A 104 -9.24 -25.62 24.22
N GLU A 105 -10.24 -26.44 24.02
CA GLU A 105 -10.49 -27.71 24.70
C GLU A 105 -9.26 -28.63 24.62
N ILE A 106 -8.69 -28.80 23.42
CA ILE A 106 -7.52 -29.65 23.22
C ILE A 106 -6.28 -29.20 24.03
N PHE A 107 -6.11 -27.88 24.21
CA PHE A 107 -4.98 -27.36 24.99
C PHE A 107 -5.21 -27.54 26.50
N ALA A 108 -6.46 -27.50 26.96
CA ALA A 108 -6.82 -27.80 28.34
C ALA A 108 -6.59 -29.31 28.62
N GLU A 109 -7.09 -30.19 27.78
CA GLU A 109 -6.90 -31.64 27.88
C GLU A 109 -5.42 -32.05 27.90
N ILE A 110 -4.58 -31.45 27.02
CA ILE A 110 -3.15 -31.73 26.99
C ILE A 110 -2.49 -31.35 28.32
N ALA A 111 -2.85 -30.20 28.89
CA ALA A 111 -2.27 -29.77 30.15
C ALA A 111 -2.72 -30.65 31.32
N ASP A 112 -4.00 -31.07 31.35
CA ASP A 112 -4.56 -31.97 32.36
C ASP A 112 -3.89 -33.36 32.25
N MET A 113 -3.71 -33.92 31.07
CA MET A 113 -2.97 -35.18 30.88
C MET A 113 -1.50 -35.08 31.29
N ALA A 114 -0.88 -33.92 31.04
CA ALA A 114 0.50 -33.69 31.41
C ALA A 114 0.65 -33.27 32.90
N GLN A 115 -0.44 -33.16 33.63
CA GLN A 115 -0.48 -32.66 35.04
C GLN A 115 0.22 -31.29 35.20
N ILE A 116 0.06 -30.40 34.22
CA ILE A 116 0.61 -29.07 34.22
C ILE A 116 -0.52 -28.09 34.57
N GLU A 117 -0.29 -27.19 35.54
CA GLU A 117 -1.24 -26.10 35.79
C GLU A 117 -1.42 -25.22 34.58
N GLN A 118 -2.67 -24.85 34.29
CA GLN A 118 -2.99 -23.96 33.19
C GLN A 118 -2.40 -22.56 33.45
N PRO A 119 -1.46 -22.06 32.64
CA PRO A 119 -0.93 -20.73 32.81
C PRO A 119 -1.89 -19.67 32.26
N TRP A 120 -1.67 -18.42 32.66
CA TRP A 120 -2.28 -17.28 31.96
C TRP A 120 -1.82 -17.23 30.52
N ARG A 121 -2.77 -17.16 29.59
CA ARG A 121 -2.48 -17.17 28.16
C ARG A 121 -3.23 -16.05 27.44
N PRO A 122 -2.61 -15.42 26.43
CA PRO A 122 -3.30 -14.43 25.63
C PRO A 122 -4.38 -15.05 24.72
N VAL A 123 -5.30 -14.21 24.25
CA VAL A 123 -6.35 -14.62 23.30
C VAL A 123 -5.73 -15.25 22.05
N THR A 124 -4.67 -14.66 21.53
CA THR A 124 -3.95 -15.21 20.38
C THR A 124 -3.25 -16.52 20.70
N LEU A 125 -3.37 -17.50 19.78
CA LEU A 125 -2.62 -18.77 19.85
C LEU A 125 -1.14 -18.63 19.47
N SER A 126 -0.77 -17.53 18.83
CA SER A 126 0.60 -17.25 18.37
C SER A 126 1.03 -15.86 18.79
N PRO A 127 1.36 -15.65 20.09
CA PRO A 127 1.69 -14.32 20.64
C PRO A 127 2.86 -13.65 19.90
N SER A 128 3.91 -14.39 19.58
CA SER A 128 5.07 -13.87 18.84
C SER A 128 4.70 -13.36 17.46
N LYS A 129 3.83 -14.06 16.74
CA LYS A 129 3.37 -13.61 15.41
C LYS A 129 2.45 -12.39 15.50
N THR A 130 1.58 -12.34 16.51
CA THR A 130 0.72 -11.18 16.75
C THR A 130 1.55 -9.95 17.13
N LEU A 131 2.54 -10.10 18.00
CA LEU A 131 3.47 -9.04 18.37
C LEU A 131 4.27 -8.56 17.15
N ASN A 132 4.75 -9.48 16.34
CA ASN A 132 5.44 -9.18 15.08
C ASN A 132 4.54 -8.36 14.13
N SER A 133 3.27 -8.74 13.97
CA SER A 133 2.30 -8.02 13.16
C SER A 133 2.00 -6.64 13.71
N LEU A 134 1.86 -6.51 15.05
CA LEU A 134 1.67 -5.23 15.74
C LEU A 134 2.83 -4.27 15.45
N PHE A 135 4.07 -4.72 15.60
CA PHE A 135 5.24 -3.90 15.29
C PHE A 135 5.33 -3.54 13.80
N SER A 136 4.88 -4.43 12.90
CA SER A 136 4.85 -4.16 11.47
C SER A 136 3.91 -3.03 11.09
N LEU A 137 2.84 -2.77 11.87
CA LEU A 137 1.95 -1.63 11.66
C LEU A 137 2.63 -0.27 11.87
N SER A 138 3.78 -0.21 12.54
CA SER A 138 4.55 1.03 12.66
C SER A 138 4.90 1.62 11.30
N VAL A 139 5.17 0.79 10.29
CA VAL A 139 5.56 1.22 8.95
C VAL A 139 4.44 1.95 8.20
N PRO A 140 3.25 1.36 7.99
CA PRO A 140 2.15 2.08 7.35
C PRO A 140 1.65 3.27 8.18
N ILE A 141 1.68 3.20 9.52
CA ILE A 141 1.33 4.32 10.40
C ILE A 141 2.30 5.49 10.16
N ALA A 142 3.62 5.24 10.14
CA ALA A 142 4.61 6.27 9.86
C ALA A 142 4.39 6.90 8.46
N ALA A 143 4.19 6.08 7.43
CA ALA A 143 3.92 6.57 6.07
C ALA A 143 2.68 7.47 6.03
N MET A 144 1.58 7.05 6.67
CA MET A 144 0.34 7.85 6.75
C MET A 144 0.56 9.16 7.50
N MET A 145 1.22 9.13 8.66
CA MET A 145 1.48 10.33 9.47
C MET A 145 2.38 11.32 8.75
N LEU A 146 3.43 10.85 8.10
CA LEU A 146 4.30 11.69 7.27
C LEU A 146 3.53 12.32 6.11
N TYR A 147 2.71 11.51 5.39
CA TYR A 147 1.88 12.00 4.28
C TYR A 147 0.86 13.03 4.74
N LEU A 148 0.23 12.84 5.91
CA LEU A 148 -0.71 13.80 6.48
C LEU A 148 -0.08 15.18 6.78
N ASN A 149 1.22 15.22 7.07
CA ASN A 149 1.96 16.48 7.29
C ASN A 149 2.32 17.22 6.00
N LEU A 150 2.06 16.64 4.82
CA LEU A 150 2.37 17.28 3.55
C LEU A 150 1.29 18.28 3.15
N GLU A 151 1.72 19.41 2.61
CA GLU A 151 0.87 20.37 1.92
C GLU A 151 0.38 19.79 0.57
N GLU A 152 -0.70 20.34 0.02
CA GLU A 152 -1.35 19.80 -1.18
C GLU A 152 -0.38 19.69 -2.38
N GLY A 153 0.44 20.70 -2.62
CA GLY A 153 1.45 20.66 -3.69
C GLY A 153 2.48 19.56 -3.47
N ARG A 154 2.92 19.34 -2.22
CA ARG A 154 3.87 18.28 -1.85
C ARG A 154 3.26 16.87 -1.91
N ARG A 155 1.95 16.72 -1.66
CA ARG A 155 1.25 15.44 -1.87
C ARG A 155 1.28 14.99 -3.32
N ARG A 156 1.17 15.93 -4.27
CA ARG A 156 1.33 15.62 -5.70
C ARG A 156 2.72 15.10 -6.01
N GLN A 157 3.75 15.73 -5.45
CA GLN A 157 5.14 15.27 -5.58
C GLN A 157 5.36 13.89 -4.92
N ALA A 158 4.72 13.63 -3.77
CA ALA A 158 4.76 12.32 -3.10
C ALA A 158 4.24 11.18 -4.00
N ILE A 159 3.18 11.43 -4.78
CA ILE A 159 2.68 10.46 -5.76
C ILE A 159 3.72 10.21 -6.86
N VAL A 160 4.40 11.25 -7.33
CA VAL A 160 5.48 11.11 -8.33
C VAL A 160 6.63 10.28 -7.77
N VAL A 161 7.03 10.50 -6.49
CA VAL A 161 8.05 9.68 -5.82
C VAL A 161 7.64 8.21 -5.79
N PHE A 162 6.38 7.91 -5.41
CA PHE A 162 5.88 6.54 -5.40
C PHE A 162 5.90 5.92 -6.81
N ILE A 163 5.41 6.62 -7.83
CA ILE A 163 5.44 6.16 -9.23
C ILE A 163 6.88 5.88 -9.65
N SER A 164 7.83 6.76 -9.33
CA SER A 164 9.25 6.56 -9.67
C SER A 164 9.82 5.30 -9.03
N LEU A 165 9.54 5.06 -7.75
CA LEU A 165 9.98 3.85 -7.05
C LEU A 165 9.32 2.59 -7.61
N ALA A 166 8.04 2.67 -7.99
CA ALA A 166 7.33 1.57 -8.65
C ALA A 166 7.95 1.24 -10.02
N LEU A 167 8.36 2.26 -10.78
CA LEU A 167 9.06 2.07 -12.06
C LEU A 167 10.46 1.51 -11.87
N VAL A 168 11.20 1.93 -10.85
CA VAL A 168 12.48 1.31 -10.50
C VAL A 168 12.28 -0.18 -10.18
N SER A 169 11.28 -0.52 -9.38
CA SER A 169 10.95 -1.91 -9.08
C SER A 169 10.51 -2.71 -10.32
N LEU A 170 9.79 -2.08 -11.25
CA LEU A 170 9.39 -2.67 -12.53
C LEU A 170 10.62 -2.99 -13.40
N VAL A 171 11.55 -2.03 -13.55
CA VAL A 171 12.80 -2.23 -14.31
C VAL A 171 13.63 -3.33 -13.67
N TRP A 172 13.75 -3.33 -12.34
CA TRP A 172 14.44 -4.39 -11.61
C TRP A 172 13.81 -5.75 -11.85
N ALA A 173 12.48 -5.84 -11.84
CA ALA A 173 11.74 -7.05 -12.14
C ALA A 173 11.98 -7.54 -13.59
N ALA A 174 12.09 -6.63 -14.55
CA ALA A 174 12.41 -6.97 -15.94
C ALA A 174 13.81 -7.60 -16.07
N PHE A 175 14.81 -7.08 -15.35
CA PHE A 175 16.14 -7.70 -15.32
C PHE A 175 16.13 -9.10 -14.67
N GLN A 176 15.26 -9.34 -13.68
CA GLN A 176 15.12 -10.67 -13.08
C GLN A 176 14.65 -11.74 -14.08
N LEU A 177 13.88 -11.35 -15.12
CA LEU A 177 13.43 -12.28 -16.16
C LEU A 177 14.58 -12.78 -17.05
N SER A 178 15.64 -11.99 -17.20
CA SER A 178 16.82 -12.35 -18.00
C SER A 178 17.87 -13.13 -17.20
N GLY A 179 17.72 -13.18 -15.88
CA GLY A 179 18.67 -13.79 -14.96
C GLY A 179 18.39 -15.26 -14.67
N SER A 180 19.39 -15.95 -14.08
CA SER A 180 19.20 -17.30 -13.56
C SER A 180 18.32 -17.29 -12.29
N LEU A 181 17.79 -18.47 -11.92
CA LEU A 181 17.00 -18.66 -10.69
C LEU A 181 17.74 -18.25 -9.39
N ARG A 182 19.07 -18.25 -9.42
CA ARG A 182 19.93 -17.83 -8.30
C ARG A 182 20.63 -16.49 -8.56
N SER A 183 20.07 -15.67 -9.43
CA SER A 183 20.64 -14.35 -9.74
C SER A 183 20.74 -13.48 -8.48
N PRO A 184 21.83 -12.70 -8.32
CA PRO A 184 21.96 -11.71 -7.24
C PRO A 184 20.92 -10.58 -7.33
N LEU A 185 20.14 -10.52 -8.41
CA LEU A 185 19.01 -9.60 -8.54
C LEU A 185 17.84 -9.93 -7.60
N TYR A 186 17.79 -11.14 -7.02
CA TYR A 186 16.84 -11.48 -5.97
C TYR A 186 17.38 -11.03 -4.61
N LEU A 187 16.80 -9.97 -4.06
CA LEU A 187 17.29 -9.28 -2.84
C LEU A 187 17.07 -10.09 -1.55
N TYR A 188 16.21 -11.12 -1.60
CA TYR A 188 15.83 -11.92 -0.43
C TYR A 188 16.19 -13.39 -0.65
N GLN A 189 16.72 -14.04 0.38
CA GLN A 189 17.08 -15.47 0.31
C GLN A 189 15.87 -16.36 0.03
N ILE A 190 14.74 -16.04 0.66
CA ILE A 190 13.47 -16.73 0.43
C ILE A 190 12.56 -15.82 -0.39
N THR A 191 12.40 -16.15 -1.66
CA THR A 191 11.69 -15.38 -2.66
C THR A 191 11.05 -16.30 -3.70
N ASN A 192 10.17 -15.76 -4.54
CA ASN A 192 9.63 -16.48 -5.70
C ASN A 192 10.66 -16.46 -6.86
N ASN A 193 11.71 -17.26 -6.76
CA ASN A 193 12.73 -17.39 -7.80
C ASN A 193 12.09 -17.76 -9.15
N GLY A 194 12.61 -17.20 -10.25
CA GLY A 194 12.05 -17.38 -11.58
C GLY A 194 10.81 -16.53 -11.88
N SER A 195 10.33 -15.76 -10.91
CA SER A 195 9.27 -14.77 -11.12
C SER A 195 9.81 -13.34 -11.01
N PRO A 196 9.28 -12.36 -11.74
CA PRO A 196 9.68 -10.95 -11.62
C PRO A 196 9.09 -10.35 -10.35
N VAL A 197 9.84 -10.42 -9.25
CA VAL A 197 9.44 -9.93 -7.93
C VAL A 197 9.84 -8.47 -7.67
N GLY A 198 10.68 -7.88 -8.53
CA GLY A 198 11.19 -6.52 -8.36
C GLY A 198 11.99 -6.34 -7.08
N LEU A 199 11.67 -5.33 -6.30
CA LEU A 199 12.28 -5.07 -4.99
C LEU A 199 11.61 -5.85 -3.84
N PHE A 200 10.70 -6.80 -4.14
CA PHE A 200 9.99 -7.61 -3.15
C PHE A 200 10.51 -9.06 -3.14
N ALA A 201 10.16 -9.78 -2.08
CA ALA A 201 10.37 -11.22 -1.98
C ALA A 201 9.23 -12.02 -2.63
N ASN A 202 8.08 -11.39 -2.84
CA ASN A 202 6.85 -12.05 -3.27
C ASN A 202 6.28 -11.40 -4.54
N ARG A 203 6.07 -12.22 -5.58
CA ARG A 203 5.48 -11.79 -6.84
C ARG A 203 4.09 -11.14 -6.69
N ASN A 204 3.32 -11.55 -5.67
CA ASN A 204 2.02 -10.96 -5.42
C ASN A 204 2.15 -9.52 -4.91
N HIS A 205 3.15 -9.24 -4.06
CA HIS A 205 3.42 -7.87 -3.59
C HIS A 205 3.85 -6.97 -4.74
N GLN A 206 4.75 -7.45 -5.60
CA GLN A 206 5.16 -6.73 -6.82
C GLN A 206 3.94 -6.43 -7.71
N ALA A 207 3.09 -7.42 -7.96
CA ALA A 207 1.91 -7.24 -8.80
C ALA A 207 0.91 -6.22 -8.21
N VAL A 208 0.62 -6.30 -6.90
CA VAL A 208 -0.27 -5.34 -6.21
C VAL A 208 0.31 -3.94 -6.24
N MET A 209 1.63 -3.78 -6.02
CA MET A 209 2.29 -2.48 -6.11
C MET A 209 2.16 -1.88 -7.52
N LEU A 210 2.35 -2.69 -8.58
CA LEU A 210 2.16 -2.25 -9.97
C LEU A 210 0.70 -1.86 -10.27
N VAL A 211 -0.26 -2.59 -9.71
CA VAL A 211 -1.69 -2.25 -9.79
C VAL A 211 -1.99 -0.89 -9.16
N ILE A 212 -1.42 -0.61 -7.99
CA ILE A 212 -1.53 0.71 -7.34
C ILE A 212 -0.88 1.79 -8.23
N ALA A 213 0.27 1.50 -8.84
CA ALA A 213 0.94 2.42 -9.75
C ALA A 213 0.07 2.76 -10.98
N ILE A 214 -0.73 1.82 -11.53
CA ILE A 214 -1.69 2.09 -12.61
C ILE A 214 -2.69 3.17 -12.19
N VAL A 215 -3.28 3.06 -10.99
CA VAL A 215 -4.25 4.06 -10.47
C VAL A 215 -3.58 5.42 -10.28
N MET A 216 -2.37 5.44 -9.72
CA MET A 216 -1.60 6.67 -9.52
C MET A 216 -1.17 7.32 -10.83
N LEU A 217 -0.80 6.54 -11.84
CA LEU A 217 -0.53 7.03 -13.20
C LEU A 217 -1.78 7.62 -13.84
N GLY A 218 -2.95 6.99 -13.67
CA GLY A 218 -4.23 7.55 -14.10
C GLY A 218 -4.51 8.90 -13.47
N TRP A 219 -4.28 9.03 -12.17
CA TRP A 219 -4.40 10.30 -11.45
C TRP A 219 -3.38 11.34 -11.97
N TYR A 220 -2.11 10.96 -12.16
CA TYR A 220 -1.05 11.84 -12.66
C TYR A 220 -1.35 12.34 -14.09
N ALA A 221 -1.78 11.43 -14.99
CA ALA A 221 -2.17 11.75 -16.36
C ALA A 221 -3.39 12.68 -16.45
N ALA A 222 -4.23 12.68 -15.40
CA ALA A 222 -5.43 13.50 -15.29
C ALA A 222 -5.18 14.90 -14.71
N SER A 223 -3.93 15.29 -14.38
CA SER A 223 -3.62 16.55 -13.70
C SER A 223 -4.16 17.80 -14.41
N ASP A 224 -4.71 18.73 -13.61
CA ASP A 224 -5.68 19.77 -14.00
C ASP A 224 -5.09 21.12 -14.45
N GLU A 225 -3.88 21.21 -14.90
CA GLU A 225 -3.36 22.48 -15.40
C GLU A 225 -3.64 22.59 -16.92
N PRO A 226 -4.77 23.23 -17.33
CA PRO A 226 -5.12 23.33 -18.75
C PRO A 226 -4.09 24.10 -19.58
N GLU A 227 -3.36 25.00 -18.94
CA GLU A 227 -2.37 25.88 -19.58
C GLU A 227 -0.93 25.32 -19.52
N ALA A 228 -0.69 24.21 -18.81
CA ALA A 228 0.64 23.67 -18.72
C ALA A 228 1.11 23.07 -20.04
N LYS A 229 2.23 23.59 -20.56
CA LYS A 229 2.91 23.16 -21.77
C LYS A 229 3.11 21.63 -21.89
N PHE A 230 3.02 20.91 -20.75
CA PHE A 230 3.26 19.48 -20.63
C PHE A 230 1.99 18.61 -20.39
N THR A 231 0.78 19.18 -20.45
CA THR A 231 -0.47 18.43 -20.15
C THR A 231 -0.67 17.22 -21.08
N LYS A 232 -0.36 17.39 -22.38
CA LYS A 232 -0.45 16.27 -23.35
C LYS A 232 0.65 15.24 -23.10
N ALA A 233 1.88 15.67 -22.79
CA ALA A 233 3.00 14.77 -22.50
C ALA A 233 2.73 13.92 -21.24
N LYS A 234 2.20 14.53 -20.18
CA LYS A 234 1.78 13.80 -18.96
C LYS A 234 0.70 12.76 -19.24
N LEU A 235 -0.28 13.10 -20.09
CA LEU A 235 -1.33 12.16 -20.47
C LEU A 235 -0.77 10.97 -21.24
N TYR A 236 -0.10 11.24 -22.34
CA TYR A 236 0.41 10.17 -23.20
C TYR A 236 1.51 9.37 -22.51
N GLY A 237 2.38 10.03 -21.72
CA GLY A 237 3.39 9.36 -20.91
C GLY A 237 2.79 8.46 -19.83
N GLY A 238 1.75 8.93 -19.13
CA GLY A 238 1.04 8.12 -18.13
C GLY A 238 0.33 6.91 -18.75
N ILE A 239 -0.34 7.10 -19.88
CA ILE A 239 -0.99 6.00 -20.61
C ILE A 239 0.05 5.00 -21.14
N ALA A 240 1.13 5.47 -21.75
CA ALA A 240 2.21 4.60 -22.24
C ALA A 240 2.81 3.77 -21.10
N MET A 241 3.04 4.38 -19.92
CA MET A 241 3.55 3.67 -18.74
C MET A 241 2.57 2.61 -18.24
N ILE A 242 1.26 2.86 -18.27
CA ILE A 242 0.25 1.83 -17.94
C ILE A 242 0.41 0.63 -18.89
N PHE A 243 0.55 0.86 -20.19
CA PHE A 243 0.76 -0.21 -21.17
C PHE A 243 2.06 -1.00 -20.95
N VAL A 244 3.12 -0.36 -20.44
CA VAL A 244 4.38 -1.03 -20.07
C VAL A 244 4.22 -1.90 -18.81
N ILE A 245 3.39 -1.46 -17.86
CA ILE A 245 3.14 -2.20 -16.60
C ILE A 245 2.32 -3.48 -16.85
N LEU A 246 1.34 -3.44 -17.75
CA LEU A 246 0.39 -4.55 -17.97
C LEU A 246 1.06 -5.89 -18.25
N PRO A 247 1.98 -6.01 -19.25
CA PRO A 247 2.65 -7.28 -19.53
C PRO A 247 3.40 -7.83 -18.32
N LEU A 248 4.03 -6.97 -17.52
CA LEU A 248 4.79 -7.42 -16.35
C LEU A 248 3.87 -8.00 -15.28
N ILE A 249 2.67 -7.44 -15.06
CA ILE A 249 1.69 -8.03 -14.14
C ILE A 249 1.32 -9.45 -14.61
N PHE A 250 1.08 -9.65 -15.91
CA PHE A 250 0.82 -11.00 -16.46
C PHE A 250 1.97 -11.96 -16.20
N VAL A 251 3.20 -11.54 -16.47
CA VAL A 251 4.40 -12.36 -16.30
C VAL A 251 4.68 -12.72 -14.83
N THR A 252 4.25 -11.88 -13.85
CA THR A 252 4.36 -12.26 -12.44
C THR A 252 3.59 -13.54 -12.12
N GLY A 253 2.55 -13.90 -12.89
CA GLY A 253 1.64 -15.01 -12.62
C GLY A 253 0.87 -14.85 -11.30
N SER A 254 0.71 -13.62 -10.81
CA SER A 254 -0.04 -13.31 -9.59
C SER A 254 -1.53 -13.29 -9.87
N ARG A 255 -2.29 -14.23 -9.27
CA ARG A 255 -3.75 -14.25 -9.37
C ARG A 255 -4.38 -12.97 -8.78
N ALA A 256 -3.87 -12.52 -7.64
CA ALA A 256 -4.33 -11.28 -7.01
C ALA A 256 -4.03 -10.06 -7.89
N GLY A 257 -2.85 -10.00 -8.52
CA GLY A 257 -2.48 -8.95 -9.45
C GLY A 257 -3.40 -8.89 -10.66
N LEU A 258 -3.70 -10.05 -11.27
CA LEU A 258 -4.61 -10.15 -12.42
C LEU A 258 -6.04 -9.73 -12.05
N LEU A 259 -6.54 -10.18 -10.91
CA LEU A 259 -7.87 -9.81 -10.42
C LEU A 259 -8.00 -8.31 -10.17
N LEU A 260 -7.00 -7.70 -9.53
CA LEU A 260 -7.01 -6.29 -9.17
C LEU A 260 -6.65 -5.37 -10.35
N MET A 261 -6.02 -5.88 -11.40
CA MET A 261 -5.65 -5.11 -12.57
C MET A 261 -6.88 -4.51 -13.29
N ALA A 262 -7.94 -5.29 -13.42
CA ALA A 262 -9.17 -4.84 -14.09
C ALA A 262 -9.82 -3.63 -13.39
N PRO A 263 -10.14 -3.66 -12.08
CA PRO A 263 -10.67 -2.50 -11.39
C PRO A 263 -9.70 -1.32 -11.35
N ALA A 264 -8.38 -1.56 -11.35
CA ALA A 264 -7.39 -0.49 -11.39
C ALA A 264 -7.37 0.24 -12.73
N LEU A 265 -7.45 -0.48 -13.86
CA LEU A 265 -7.59 0.13 -15.19
C LEU A 265 -8.86 0.96 -15.29
N VAL A 266 -9.96 0.41 -14.81
CA VAL A 266 -11.23 1.11 -14.76
C VAL A 266 -11.10 2.39 -13.93
N ALA A 267 -10.50 2.32 -12.74
CA ALA A 267 -10.26 3.51 -11.91
C ALA A 267 -9.37 4.54 -12.61
N ALA A 268 -8.30 4.11 -13.28
CA ALA A 268 -7.42 4.99 -14.04
C ALA A 268 -8.16 5.69 -15.18
N ILE A 269 -8.99 4.97 -15.95
CA ILE A 269 -9.83 5.54 -17.02
C ILE A 269 -10.82 6.55 -16.47
N ILE A 270 -11.50 6.23 -15.34
CA ILE A 270 -12.41 7.16 -14.65
C ILE A 270 -11.68 8.44 -14.29
N LEU A 271 -10.51 8.31 -13.63
CA LEU A 271 -9.73 9.46 -13.19
C LEU A 271 -9.33 10.35 -14.36
N ILE A 272 -8.84 9.76 -15.47
CA ILE A 272 -8.46 10.50 -16.68
C ILE A 272 -9.66 11.18 -17.31
N TYR A 273 -10.76 10.45 -17.52
CA TYR A 273 -11.95 10.98 -18.17
C TYR A 273 -12.64 12.06 -17.34
N PHE A 274 -12.91 11.75 -16.06
CA PHE A 274 -13.69 12.62 -15.18
C PHE A 274 -12.99 13.95 -14.89
N ARG A 275 -11.71 13.91 -14.55
CA ARG A 275 -10.95 15.14 -14.29
C ARG A 275 -10.85 16.02 -15.54
N ARG A 276 -10.65 15.42 -16.72
CA ARG A 276 -10.62 16.16 -17.97
C ARG A 276 -11.99 16.72 -18.36
N TYR A 277 -13.04 15.98 -18.11
CA TYR A 277 -14.40 16.45 -18.29
C TYR A 277 -14.70 17.66 -17.39
N LEU A 278 -14.35 17.59 -16.12
CA LEU A 278 -14.52 18.71 -15.18
C LEU A 278 -13.68 19.92 -15.59
N ALA A 279 -12.43 19.73 -15.97
CA ALA A 279 -11.56 20.80 -16.43
C ALA A 279 -12.13 21.55 -17.65
N ARG A 280 -12.75 20.83 -18.58
CA ARG A 280 -13.40 21.43 -19.76
C ARG A 280 -14.68 22.20 -19.43
N LYS A 281 -15.40 21.81 -18.35
CA LYS A 281 -16.68 22.43 -17.95
C LYS A 281 -16.54 23.52 -16.90
N ARG A 282 -15.39 23.72 -16.27
CA ARG A 282 -15.17 24.80 -15.31
C ARG A 282 -15.69 26.17 -15.79
N PRO A 283 -15.39 26.64 -17.02
CA PRO A 283 -15.92 27.92 -17.50
C PRO A 283 -17.44 27.96 -17.67
N ALA A 284 -18.09 26.81 -17.88
CA ALA A 284 -19.55 26.71 -18.04
C ALA A 284 -20.29 26.52 -16.72
N MET A 285 -19.65 25.97 -15.70
CA MET A 285 -20.22 25.81 -14.35
C MET A 285 -20.31 27.14 -13.59
N GLU A 286 -19.44 28.11 -13.87
CA GLU A 286 -19.55 29.48 -13.33
C GLU A 286 -20.81 30.21 -13.80
N LYS A 287 -21.49 29.75 -14.87
CA LYS A 287 -22.74 30.32 -15.41
C LYS A 287 -24.02 29.63 -14.94
N GLY A 288 -23.99 28.77 -13.92
CA GLY A 288 -25.17 28.30 -13.18
C GLY A 288 -26.15 27.34 -13.85
N GLU A 289 -25.99 26.94 -15.12
CA GLU A 289 -27.07 26.27 -15.89
C GLU A 289 -27.02 24.71 -15.94
N MET A 290 -26.07 24.02 -15.30
CA MET A 290 -25.84 22.59 -15.64
C MET A 290 -25.88 21.55 -14.52
N ALA A 291 -26.39 21.85 -13.34
CA ALA A 291 -26.34 20.89 -12.20
C ALA A 291 -27.26 19.66 -12.40
N LYS A 292 -28.41 19.79 -13.06
CA LYS A 292 -29.40 18.69 -13.16
C LYS A 292 -29.08 17.60 -14.18
N SER A 293 -28.56 17.97 -15.35
CA SER A 293 -28.18 17.00 -16.41
C SER A 293 -26.94 16.16 -16.05
N TRP A 294 -26.08 16.71 -15.21
CA TRP A 294 -24.83 16.10 -14.78
C TRP A 294 -25.03 14.91 -13.81
N LEU A 295 -25.95 15.01 -12.84
CA LEU A 295 -26.20 13.95 -11.84
C LEU A 295 -26.78 12.66 -12.45
N SER A 296 -27.60 12.77 -13.52
CA SER A 296 -28.16 11.57 -14.18
C SER A 296 -27.11 10.83 -15.02
N SER A 297 -26.28 11.56 -15.76
CA SER A 297 -25.19 10.99 -16.55
C SER A 297 -24.10 10.32 -15.70
N GLN A 298 -23.81 10.85 -14.51
CA GLN A 298 -22.88 10.25 -13.57
C GLN A 298 -23.37 8.90 -13.02
N LYS A 299 -24.63 8.80 -12.65
CA LYS A 299 -25.19 7.54 -12.08
C LYS A 299 -25.09 6.40 -13.08
N VAL A 300 -25.42 6.65 -14.35
CA VAL A 300 -25.32 5.65 -15.44
C VAL A 300 -23.86 5.28 -15.67
N PHE A 301 -22.95 6.25 -15.70
CA PHE A 301 -21.53 6.01 -15.87
C PHE A 301 -20.93 5.20 -14.70
N ILE A 302 -21.18 5.58 -13.43
CA ILE A 302 -20.72 4.85 -12.25
C ILE A 302 -21.30 3.43 -12.24
N PHE A 303 -22.59 3.28 -12.55
CA PHE A 303 -23.23 1.97 -12.62
C PHE A 303 -22.61 1.07 -13.70
N SER A 304 -22.42 1.57 -14.92
CA SER A 304 -21.76 0.82 -16.00
C SER A 304 -20.32 0.44 -15.66
N MET A 305 -19.61 1.27 -14.91
CA MET A 305 -18.26 1.01 -14.44
C MET A 305 -18.22 -0.08 -13.37
N ILE A 306 -19.16 -0.06 -12.42
CA ILE A 306 -19.30 -1.13 -11.41
C ILE A 306 -19.59 -2.45 -12.11
N VAL A 307 -20.53 -2.47 -13.06
CA VAL A 307 -20.85 -3.68 -13.83
C VAL A 307 -19.65 -4.19 -14.61
N ALA A 308 -18.92 -3.32 -15.31
CA ALA A 308 -17.70 -3.68 -16.04
C ALA A 308 -16.62 -4.22 -15.10
N THR A 309 -16.43 -3.60 -13.93
CA THR A 309 -15.47 -4.06 -12.92
C THR A 309 -15.83 -5.45 -12.40
N VAL A 310 -17.11 -5.67 -12.06
CA VAL A 310 -17.60 -6.99 -11.59
C VAL A 310 -17.44 -8.04 -12.68
N ALA A 311 -17.80 -7.73 -13.94
CA ALA A 311 -17.65 -8.65 -15.07
C ALA A 311 -16.18 -9.03 -15.29
N LEU A 312 -15.27 -8.05 -15.31
CA LEU A 312 -13.82 -8.29 -15.45
C LEU A 312 -13.25 -9.07 -14.27
N ALA A 313 -13.69 -8.79 -13.04
CA ALA A 313 -13.28 -9.52 -11.85
C ALA A 313 -13.73 -10.99 -11.91
N THR A 314 -14.99 -11.23 -12.31
CA THR A 314 -15.55 -12.59 -12.49
C THR A 314 -14.78 -13.35 -13.56
N MET A 315 -14.50 -12.71 -14.68
CA MET A 315 -13.70 -13.27 -15.79
C MET A 315 -12.28 -13.61 -15.35
N ALA A 316 -11.61 -12.73 -14.58
CA ALA A 316 -10.27 -12.98 -14.05
C ALA A 316 -10.25 -14.16 -13.06
N VAL A 317 -11.28 -14.30 -12.21
CA VAL A 317 -11.43 -15.46 -11.30
C VAL A 317 -11.64 -16.74 -12.10
N TYR A 318 -12.46 -16.71 -13.14
CA TYR A 318 -12.72 -17.86 -14.01
C TYR A 318 -11.45 -18.36 -14.69
N PHE A 319 -10.72 -17.47 -15.36
CA PHE A 319 -9.43 -17.82 -15.99
C PHE A 319 -8.35 -18.24 -14.98
N SER A 320 -8.30 -17.62 -13.80
CA SER A 320 -7.39 -18.03 -12.74
C SER A 320 -7.65 -19.45 -12.24
N ARG A 321 -8.92 -19.88 -12.24
CA ARG A 321 -9.33 -21.22 -11.81
C ARG A 321 -8.94 -22.29 -12.85
N SER A 322 -9.09 -22.00 -14.15
CA SER A 322 -8.67 -22.91 -15.22
C SER A 322 -7.16 -23.16 -15.19
N LEU A 323 -6.34 -22.11 -15.08
CA LEU A 323 -4.88 -22.22 -14.93
C LEU A 323 -4.43 -22.96 -13.66
N ALA A 324 -5.24 -22.91 -12.59
CA ALA A 324 -4.94 -23.65 -11.36
C ALA A 324 -5.28 -25.16 -11.50
N LEU A 325 -6.34 -25.48 -12.22
CA LEU A 325 -6.71 -26.86 -12.52
C LEU A 325 -5.69 -27.52 -13.45
N ASP A 326 -5.25 -26.81 -14.50
CA ASP A 326 -4.21 -27.31 -15.41
C ASP A 326 -2.89 -27.63 -14.68
N ARG A 327 -2.53 -26.83 -13.67
CA ARG A 327 -1.35 -27.11 -12.83
C ARG A 327 -1.54 -28.28 -11.86
N LEU A 328 -2.75 -28.51 -11.39
CA LEU A 328 -3.06 -29.66 -10.52
C LEU A 328 -3.14 -30.96 -11.31
N VAL A 329 -3.63 -30.92 -12.55
CA VAL A 329 -3.71 -32.08 -13.43
C VAL A 329 -2.33 -32.40 -14.06
N GLY A 330 -1.57 -31.36 -14.46
CA GLY A 330 -0.21 -31.55 -15.02
C GLY A 330 0.85 -31.99 -14.02
N SER A 331 0.62 -31.85 -12.71
CA SER A 331 1.53 -32.35 -11.67
C SER A 331 1.33 -33.84 -11.34
N SER A 332 0.36 -34.52 -11.97
CA SER A 332 0.13 -35.96 -11.83
C SER A 332 0.86 -36.82 -12.91
N GLU A 333 1.63 -36.17 -13.80
CA GLU A 333 2.38 -36.88 -14.87
C GLU A 333 3.92 -36.80 -14.73
N VAL A 334 4.46 -36.61 -13.49
CA VAL A 334 5.92 -36.68 -13.25
C VAL A 334 6.22 -37.65 -12.12
#